data_a9010baa0beafbd3c6383ee370928166
#
_entry.id   a9010baa0beafbd3c6383ee370928166
#
_cell.length_a   1.000
_cell.length_b   1.000
_cell.length_c   1.000
_cell.angle_alpha   90.00
_cell.angle_beta   90.00
_cell.angle_gamma   90.00
#
_symmetry.space_group_name_H-M   'P 1'
#
loop_
_entity.id
_entity.type
_entity.pdbx_description
1 polymer ?
#
loop_
_entity_poly.entity_id
_entity_poly.type
_entity_poly.pdbx_seq_one_letter_code
_entity_poly.pdbx_strand_id
1 'polypeptide(L)'
;MTRPVRVAVQIQPGGTPDYRTWRDAVLAADDLGVDVIFGYDHFHRPAMKALVDGKPVLFDDQPDVPNFEGWTALASWGEITSHAEIGLLVTGVGYRNADLLADMARTVDHISGGRLILGLGAGWYEKDYTTYGYEFGTFGTRFDLFDESLIRIEKRLAALIPPPVRKLPILIGGTGPKRSLPAVARHADIWHAFTDLDAFRRSSDRVDELAETFGRNGADIERSTLWVNAEGADAFRAAGVSLFQTELTADNGYDLTSLKEVLTWRDNG
;
A
#
# COMPACT_ATOMS: atom_id res chain seq x y z
N MET A 1 23.15 1.62 9.44
CA MET A 1 22.88 2.98 8.89
C MET A 1 21.37 3.18 8.93
N THR A 2 20.88 4.29 9.44
CA THR A 2 19.46 4.63 9.40
C THR A 2 19.06 4.91 7.95
N ARG A 3 17.92 4.37 7.49
CA ARG A 3 17.36 4.70 6.17
C ARG A 3 16.98 6.18 6.12
N PRO A 4 17.11 6.87 4.97
CA PRO A 4 16.54 8.21 4.81
C PRO A 4 15.03 8.15 4.99
N VAL A 5 14.47 9.23 5.52
CA VAL A 5 13.01 9.38 5.63
C VAL A 5 12.42 9.57 4.24
N ARG A 6 11.35 8.85 3.96
CA ARG A 6 10.56 8.94 2.74
C ARG A 6 9.11 9.29 3.09
N VAL A 7 8.46 10.02 2.19
CA VAL A 7 7.06 10.41 2.32
C VAL A 7 6.23 9.74 1.23
N ALA A 8 5.15 9.10 1.65
CA ALA A 8 4.12 8.57 0.76
C ALA A 8 2.83 9.38 0.88
N VAL A 9 2.06 9.41 -0.19
CA VAL A 9 0.69 9.91 -0.18
C VAL A 9 -0.24 8.88 -0.81
N GLN A 10 -1.35 8.55 -0.14
CA GLN A 10 -2.42 7.78 -0.75
C GLN A 10 -3.49 8.74 -1.27
N ILE A 11 -3.71 8.73 -2.59
CA ILE A 11 -4.70 9.58 -3.25
C ILE A 11 -5.90 8.71 -3.62
N GLN A 12 -6.98 8.84 -2.84
CA GLN A 12 -8.14 7.95 -2.93
C GLN A 12 -9.05 8.33 -4.11
N PRO A 13 -9.47 7.37 -4.97
CA PRO A 13 -10.39 7.63 -6.08
C PRO A 13 -11.84 7.85 -5.64
N GLY A 14 -12.22 7.38 -4.45
CA GLY A 14 -13.60 7.41 -3.98
C GLY A 14 -14.13 8.82 -3.75
N GLY A 15 -15.24 9.15 -4.40
CA GLY A 15 -15.87 10.47 -4.34
C GLY A 15 -15.38 11.47 -5.38
N THR A 16 -14.36 11.13 -6.18
CA THR A 16 -13.88 12.03 -7.25
C THR A 16 -14.94 12.15 -8.37
N PRO A 17 -15.21 13.37 -8.88
CA PRO A 17 -16.25 13.55 -9.90
C PRO A 17 -15.86 12.96 -11.25
N ASP A 18 -14.57 12.94 -11.58
CA ASP A 18 -14.03 12.43 -12.83
C ASP A 18 -12.54 12.03 -12.69
N TYR A 19 -12.04 11.27 -13.67
CA TYR A 19 -10.67 10.81 -13.69
C TYR A 19 -9.65 11.96 -13.75
N ARG A 20 -9.97 13.06 -14.43
CA ARG A 20 -9.05 14.19 -14.56
C ARG A 20 -8.75 14.84 -13.21
N THR A 21 -9.78 15.04 -12.39
CA THR A 21 -9.63 15.58 -11.03
C THR A 21 -8.70 14.71 -10.18
N TRP A 22 -8.86 13.38 -10.24
CA TRP A 22 -7.97 12.46 -9.52
C TRP A 22 -6.54 12.47 -10.08
N ARG A 23 -6.40 12.43 -11.41
CA ARG A 23 -5.13 12.54 -12.12
C ARG A 23 -4.37 13.82 -11.77
N ASP A 24 -5.06 14.95 -11.72
CA ASP A 24 -4.44 16.25 -11.42
C ASP A 24 -3.94 16.32 -9.97
N ALA A 25 -4.60 15.64 -9.03
CA ALA A 25 -4.07 15.46 -7.66
C ALA A 25 -2.79 14.62 -7.64
N VAL A 26 -2.69 13.57 -8.48
CA VAL A 26 -1.46 12.76 -8.62
C VAL A 26 -0.31 13.61 -9.16
N LEU A 27 -0.52 14.40 -10.20
CA LEU A 27 0.48 15.31 -10.74
C LEU A 27 0.93 16.35 -9.73
N ALA A 28 -0.01 16.95 -8.99
CA ALA A 28 0.30 17.93 -7.96
C ALA A 28 1.16 17.33 -6.80
N ALA A 29 0.93 16.06 -6.45
CA ALA A 29 1.75 15.36 -5.47
C ALA A 29 3.16 15.05 -6.00
N ASP A 30 3.29 14.60 -7.26
CA ASP A 30 4.58 14.37 -7.92
C ASP A 30 5.39 15.66 -7.99
N ASP A 31 4.76 16.77 -8.41
CA ASP A 31 5.38 18.11 -8.50
C ASP A 31 5.89 18.64 -7.14
N LEU A 32 5.25 18.24 -6.03
CA LEU A 32 5.71 18.58 -4.68
C LEU A 32 6.91 17.77 -4.21
N GLY A 33 7.34 16.76 -4.95
CA GLY A 33 8.50 15.94 -4.61
C GLY A 33 8.22 14.87 -3.55
N VAL A 34 7.01 14.30 -3.56
CA VAL A 34 6.69 13.13 -2.75
C VAL A 34 7.47 11.91 -3.25
N ASP A 35 7.91 11.03 -2.35
CA ASP A 35 8.70 9.86 -2.73
C ASP A 35 7.84 8.73 -3.29
N VAL A 36 6.59 8.58 -2.82
CA VAL A 36 5.69 7.50 -3.23
C VAL A 36 4.26 8.00 -3.35
N ILE A 37 3.57 7.61 -4.42
CA ILE A 37 2.15 7.86 -4.62
C ILE A 37 1.41 6.52 -4.64
N PHE A 38 0.48 6.33 -3.71
CA PHE A 38 -0.40 5.18 -3.67
C PHE A 38 -1.83 5.54 -4.06
N GLY A 39 -2.52 4.62 -4.72
CA GLY A 39 -3.97 4.52 -4.73
C GLY A 39 -4.44 3.41 -3.80
N TYR A 40 -5.71 3.01 -3.95
CA TYR A 40 -6.21 1.75 -3.41
C TYR A 40 -6.86 0.90 -4.51
N ASP A 41 -7.09 -0.39 -4.25
CA ASP A 41 -7.66 -1.34 -5.20
C ASP A 41 -9.12 -1.70 -4.90
N HIS A 42 -9.82 -0.93 -4.07
CA HIS A 42 -11.23 -1.13 -3.79
C HIS A 42 -12.09 -0.74 -4.99
N PHE A 43 -13.11 -1.55 -5.30
CA PHE A 43 -14.09 -1.24 -6.34
C PHE A 43 -15.19 -0.29 -5.85
N HIS A 44 -15.37 -0.22 -4.53
CA HIS A 44 -16.24 0.74 -3.85
C HIS A 44 -15.42 1.47 -2.79
N ARG A 45 -15.79 2.70 -2.47
CA ARG A 45 -15.16 3.43 -1.37
C ARG A 45 -15.57 2.80 -0.04
N PRO A 46 -14.63 2.23 0.75
CA PRO A 46 -14.96 1.78 2.08
C PRO A 46 -15.24 2.98 2.98
N ALA A 47 -16.49 3.14 3.43
CA ALA A 47 -16.87 4.17 4.38
C ALA A 47 -16.47 3.73 5.81
N MET A 48 -15.23 3.97 6.18
CA MET A 48 -14.67 3.53 7.44
C MET A 48 -15.03 4.51 8.57
N LYS A 49 -15.65 4.00 9.64
CA LYS A 49 -16.01 4.74 10.84
C LYS A 49 -14.88 4.77 11.87
N ALA A 50 -14.20 3.65 12.04
CA ALA A 50 -13.13 3.48 13.02
C ALA A 50 -12.30 2.22 12.72
N LEU A 51 -11.12 2.13 13.34
CA LEU A 51 -10.40 0.88 13.54
C LEU A 51 -10.54 0.46 15.01
N VAL A 52 -11.09 -0.73 15.23
CA VAL A 52 -11.21 -1.30 16.58
C VAL A 52 -10.41 -2.61 16.60
N ASP A 53 -9.41 -2.69 17.46
CA ASP A 53 -8.49 -3.84 17.53
C ASP A 53 -7.88 -4.22 16.15
N GLY A 54 -7.54 -3.20 15.35
CA GLY A 54 -6.99 -3.38 14.01
C GLY A 54 -7.99 -3.87 12.96
N LYS A 55 -9.30 -3.89 13.29
CA LYS A 55 -10.36 -4.27 12.36
C LYS A 55 -11.15 -3.03 11.94
N PRO A 56 -11.43 -2.87 10.63
CA PRO A 56 -12.25 -1.77 10.16
C PRO A 56 -13.71 -1.93 10.63
N VAL A 57 -14.25 -0.87 11.21
CA VAL A 57 -15.68 -0.71 11.48
C VAL A 57 -16.22 0.25 10.45
N LEU A 58 -17.21 -0.18 9.69
CA LEU A 58 -17.81 0.61 8.62
C LEU A 58 -19.05 1.35 9.11
N PHE A 59 -19.40 2.42 8.41
CA PHE A 59 -20.74 2.99 8.51
C PHE A 59 -21.74 2.07 7.81
N ASP A 60 -22.92 1.90 8.40
CA ASP A 60 -24.03 1.18 7.79
C ASP A 60 -24.64 2.02 6.64
N ASP A 61 -25.10 1.32 5.60
CA ASP A 61 -25.93 1.86 4.51
C ASP A 61 -25.44 3.17 3.84
N GLN A 62 -24.12 3.30 3.65
CA GLN A 62 -23.60 4.41 2.86
C GLN A 62 -23.85 4.18 1.36
N PRO A 63 -24.38 5.19 0.65
CA PRO A 63 -24.53 5.10 -0.80
C PRO A 63 -23.18 4.98 -1.49
N ASP A 64 -23.16 4.30 -2.65
CA ASP A 64 -21.98 4.29 -3.49
C ASP A 64 -21.66 5.70 -4.00
N VAL A 65 -20.39 6.00 -4.04
CA VAL A 65 -19.85 7.23 -4.61
C VAL A 65 -19.05 6.89 -5.88
N PRO A 66 -18.82 7.87 -6.78
CA PRO A 66 -17.93 7.66 -7.92
C PRO A 66 -16.60 7.04 -7.45
N ASN A 67 -16.12 6.05 -8.19
CA ASN A 67 -14.85 5.37 -7.90
C ASN A 67 -14.21 4.91 -9.21
N PHE A 68 -12.90 4.92 -9.30
CA PHE A 68 -12.16 4.45 -10.47
C PHE A 68 -11.30 3.24 -10.12
N GLU A 69 -11.12 2.35 -11.11
CA GLU A 69 -10.34 1.13 -10.97
C GLU A 69 -8.84 1.43 -10.87
N GLY A 70 -8.20 0.87 -9.84
CA GLY A 70 -6.85 1.25 -9.42
C GLY A 70 -5.76 0.87 -10.42
N TRP A 71 -5.75 -0.37 -10.94
CA TRP A 71 -4.68 -0.83 -11.82
C TRP A 71 -4.68 -0.16 -13.19
N THR A 72 -5.86 0.13 -13.73
CA THR A 72 -6.00 0.89 -14.98
C THR A 72 -5.46 2.31 -14.80
N ALA A 73 -5.80 2.95 -13.68
CA ALA A 73 -5.28 4.29 -13.36
C ALA A 73 -3.77 4.28 -13.11
N LEU A 74 -3.25 3.24 -12.43
CA LEU A 74 -1.83 3.12 -12.11
C LEU A 74 -0.96 3.07 -13.37
N ALA A 75 -1.43 2.45 -14.46
CA ALA A 75 -0.74 2.49 -15.75
C ALA A 75 -0.63 3.92 -16.29
N SER A 76 -1.70 4.73 -16.18
CA SER A 76 -1.66 6.14 -16.54
C SER A 76 -0.70 6.94 -15.64
N TRP A 77 -0.67 6.66 -14.33
CA TRP A 77 0.26 7.33 -13.41
C TRP A 77 1.71 7.05 -13.75
N GLY A 78 2.02 5.82 -14.18
CA GLY A 78 3.35 5.46 -14.65
C GLY A 78 3.85 6.33 -15.80
N GLU A 79 2.94 6.74 -16.69
CA GLU A 79 3.25 7.57 -17.86
C GLU A 79 3.36 9.06 -17.50
N ILE A 80 2.49 9.57 -16.62
CA ILE A 80 2.37 11.01 -16.35
C ILE A 80 3.23 11.53 -15.20
N THR A 81 3.66 10.67 -14.25
CA THR A 81 4.56 11.05 -13.16
C THR A 81 6.01 10.94 -13.59
N SER A 82 6.90 11.70 -12.96
CA SER A 82 8.30 11.81 -13.39
C SER A 82 9.30 11.18 -12.40
N HIS A 83 9.03 11.18 -11.10
CA HIS A 83 10.00 10.73 -10.09
C HIS A 83 9.42 9.90 -8.96
N ALA A 84 8.18 10.12 -8.54
CA ALA A 84 7.58 9.34 -7.46
C ALA A 84 7.48 7.85 -7.84
N GLU A 85 7.78 6.97 -6.89
CA GLU A 85 7.35 5.58 -6.99
C GLU A 85 5.82 5.52 -6.91
N ILE A 86 5.21 4.57 -7.59
CA ILE A 86 3.76 4.45 -7.67
C ILE A 86 3.31 3.05 -7.24
N GLY A 87 2.11 2.93 -6.69
CA GLY A 87 1.58 1.62 -6.30
C GLY A 87 0.14 1.69 -5.81
N LEU A 88 -0.37 0.55 -5.38
CA LEU A 88 -1.65 0.47 -4.66
C LEU A 88 -1.39 -0.02 -3.23
N LEU A 89 -2.00 0.63 -2.25
CA LEU A 89 -1.90 0.30 -0.83
C LEU A 89 -3.29 -0.16 -0.33
N VAL A 90 -3.68 -1.43 -0.49
CA VAL A 90 -2.95 -2.48 -1.22
C VAL A 90 -3.89 -3.20 -2.18
N THR A 91 -3.35 -3.96 -3.15
CA THR A 91 -4.15 -4.85 -4.01
C THR A 91 -4.63 -6.07 -3.22
N GLY A 92 -5.93 -6.36 -3.28
CA GLY A 92 -6.51 -7.61 -2.78
C GLY A 92 -6.21 -8.77 -3.74
N VAL A 93 -5.48 -9.78 -3.28
CA VAL A 93 -5.12 -10.93 -4.15
C VAL A 93 -6.33 -11.73 -4.65
N GLY A 94 -7.48 -11.64 -3.97
CA GLY A 94 -8.72 -12.31 -4.37
C GLY A 94 -9.44 -11.67 -5.56
N TYR A 95 -9.01 -10.49 -6.02
CA TYR A 95 -9.69 -9.79 -7.13
C TYR A 95 -9.19 -10.22 -8.51
N ARG A 96 -8.02 -10.84 -8.62
CA ARG A 96 -7.38 -11.20 -9.89
C ARG A 96 -6.62 -12.52 -9.77
N ASN A 97 -6.46 -13.19 -10.90
CA ASN A 97 -5.52 -14.32 -10.97
C ASN A 97 -4.10 -13.82 -10.63
N ALA A 98 -3.39 -14.52 -9.76
CA ALA A 98 -2.08 -14.13 -9.26
C ALA A 98 -1.02 -13.99 -10.37
N ASP A 99 -1.05 -14.87 -11.38
CA ASP A 99 -0.11 -14.80 -12.51
C ASP A 99 -0.42 -13.59 -13.41
N LEU A 100 -1.72 -13.30 -13.65
CA LEU A 100 -2.14 -12.10 -14.37
C LEU A 100 -1.74 -10.83 -13.61
N LEU A 101 -1.88 -10.81 -12.29
CA LEU A 101 -1.45 -9.69 -11.47
C LEU A 101 0.06 -9.43 -11.60
N ALA A 102 0.88 -10.47 -11.65
CA ALA A 102 2.32 -10.35 -11.91
C ALA A 102 2.61 -9.77 -13.31
N ASP A 103 1.85 -10.18 -14.34
CA ASP A 103 1.97 -9.63 -15.70
C ASP A 103 1.57 -8.14 -15.75
N MET A 104 0.51 -7.75 -15.03
CA MET A 104 0.07 -6.36 -14.89
C MET A 104 1.15 -5.54 -14.18
N ALA A 105 1.67 -6.04 -13.06
CA ALA A 105 2.73 -5.38 -12.29
C ALA A 105 3.99 -5.15 -13.14
N ARG A 106 4.50 -6.18 -13.85
CA ARG A 106 5.62 -6.01 -14.76
C ARG A 106 5.33 -4.96 -15.84
N THR A 107 4.11 -4.93 -16.37
CA THR A 107 3.73 -3.98 -17.42
C THR A 107 3.75 -2.54 -16.90
N VAL A 108 3.16 -2.28 -15.72
CA VAL A 108 3.19 -0.96 -15.09
C VAL A 108 4.62 -0.56 -14.68
N ASP A 109 5.44 -1.52 -14.25
CA ASP A 109 6.85 -1.27 -13.94
C ASP A 109 7.62 -0.77 -15.18
N HIS A 110 7.38 -1.37 -16.35
CA HIS A 110 7.96 -0.89 -17.62
C HIS A 110 7.43 0.48 -18.01
N ILE A 111 6.11 0.73 -17.91
CA ILE A 111 5.50 2.03 -18.22
C ILE A 111 6.12 3.13 -17.34
N SER A 112 6.30 2.85 -16.06
CA SER A 112 6.86 3.81 -15.10
C SER A 112 8.38 3.92 -15.10
N GLY A 113 9.08 3.12 -15.92
CA GLY A 113 10.55 3.08 -15.93
C GLY A 113 11.16 2.52 -14.63
N GLY A 114 10.51 1.53 -14.02
CA GLY A 114 11.02 0.85 -12.82
C GLY A 114 10.59 1.50 -11.49
N ARG A 115 9.49 2.27 -11.48
CA ARG A 115 9.00 2.97 -10.27
C ARG A 115 7.81 2.30 -9.59
N LEU A 116 7.43 1.07 -9.98
CA LEU A 116 6.33 0.36 -9.33
C LEU A 116 6.73 -0.21 -7.96
N ILE A 117 5.85 -0.04 -6.96
CA ILE A 117 5.78 -0.80 -5.71
C ILE A 117 4.55 -1.71 -5.78
N LEU A 118 4.73 -3.02 -5.62
CA LEU A 118 3.63 -3.99 -5.64
C LEU A 118 3.08 -4.19 -4.23
N GLY A 119 2.04 -3.43 -3.89
CA GLY A 119 1.34 -3.57 -2.60
C GLY A 119 0.32 -4.69 -2.64
N LEU A 120 0.39 -5.65 -1.71
CA LEU A 120 -0.42 -6.86 -1.66
C LEU A 120 -1.08 -7.07 -0.29
N GLY A 121 -2.32 -7.55 -0.28
CA GLY A 121 -3.09 -7.88 0.90
C GLY A 121 -4.08 -9.03 0.68
N ALA A 122 -4.53 -9.64 1.77
CA ALA A 122 -5.47 -10.76 1.73
C ALA A 122 -6.92 -10.36 1.36
N GLY A 123 -7.23 -9.07 1.33
CA GLY A 123 -8.59 -8.56 1.14
C GLY A 123 -9.43 -8.61 2.44
N TRP A 124 -10.29 -7.62 2.61
CA TRP A 124 -11.10 -7.49 3.83
C TRP A 124 -12.51 -6.92 3.59
N TYR A 125 -12.73 -6.20 2.49
CA TYR A 125 -13.98 -5.51 2.21
C TYR A 125 -14.92 -6.40 1.39
N GLU A 126 -15.86 -7.05 2.09
CA GLU A 126 -16.74 -8.07 1.52
C GLU A 126 -17.58 -7.59 0.34
N LYS A 127 -18.00 -6.31 0.35
CA LYS A 127 -18.80 -5.70 -0.72
C LYS A 127 -18.07 -5.79 -2.08
N ASP A 128 -16.77 -5.59 -2.13
CA ASP A 128 -16.00 -5.69 -3.37
C ASP A 128 -16.04 -7.11 -3.96
N TYR A 129 -16.07 -8.13 -3.12
CA TYR A 129 -16.15 -9.52 -3.58
C TYR A 129 -17.55 -9.87 -4.06
N THR A 130 -18.56 -9.60 -3.24
CA THR A 130 -19.95 -10.03 -3.51
C THR A 130 -20.55 -9.34 -4.72
N THR A 131 -20.26 -8.05 -4.92
CA THR A 131 -20.79 -7.28 -6.06
C THR A 131 -20.28 -7.80 -7.39
N TYR A 132 -19.04 -8.29 -7.45
CA TYR A 132 -18.42 -8.81 -8.68
C TYR A 132 -18.48 -10.34 -8.77
N GLY A 133 -19.17 -11.01 -7.83
CA GLY A 133 -19.29 -12.46 -7.84
C GLY A 133 -18.01 -13.21 -7.46
N TYR A 134 -17.07 -12.56 -6.79
CA TYR A 134 -15.89 -13.20 -6.22
C TYR A 134 -16.24 -13.91 -4.91
N GLU A 135 -15.57 -14.99 -4.63
CA GLU A 135 -15.70 -15.67 -3.34
C GLU A 135 -14.96 -14.90 -2.25
N PHE A 136 -15.70 -14.40 -1.23
CA PHE A 136 -15.08 -13.73 -0.09
C PHE A 136 -14.47 -14.73 0.90
N GLY A 137 -15.15 -15.84 1.13
CA GLY A 137 -14.69 -16.88 2.04
C GLY A 137 -14.56 -16.43 3.49
N THR A 138 -13.72 -17.12 4.23
CA THR A 138 -13.38 -16.81 5.62
C THR A 138 -12.07 -16.06 5.73
N PHE A 139 -11.76 -15.51 6.91
CA PHE A 139 -10.44 -14.96 7.20
C PHE A 139 -9.31 -15.97 6.88
N GLY A 140 -9.50 -17.24 7.27
CA GLY A 140 -8.51 -18.30 7.01
C GLY A 140 -8.28 -18.53 5.53
N THR A 141 -9.35 -18.75 4.77
CA THR A 141 -9.25 -19.06 3.32
C THR A 141 -8.67 -17.89 2.51
N ARG A 142 -8.95 -16.61 2.91
CA ARG A 142 -8.34 -15.45 2.27
C ARG A 142 -6.83 -15.39 2.51
N PHE A 143 -6.37 -15.72 3.72
CA PHE A 143 -4.94 -15.79 4.00
C PHE A 143 -4.25 -16.99 3.36
N ASP A 144 -4.93 -18.15 3.20
CA ASP A 144 -4.40 -19.28 2.45
C ASP A 144 -4.19 -18.90 0.98
N LEU A 145 -5.18 -18.23 0.39
CA LEU A 145 -5.05 -17.66 -0.96
C LEU A 145 -3.94 -16.59 -1.04
N PHE A 146 -3.77 -15.78 -0.01
CA PHE A 146 -2.72 -14.77 0.03
C PHE A 146 -1.33 -15.40 0.02
N ASP A 147 -1.09 -16.39 0.87
CA ASP A 147 0.19 -17.11 0.93
C ASP A 147 0.50 -17.83 -0.40
N GLU A 148 -0.49 -18.48 -1.01
CA GLU A 148 -0.34 -19.11 -2.33
C GLU A 148 -0.04 -18.06 -3.42
N SER A 149 -0.77 -16.93 -3.40
CA SER A 149 -0.61 -15.86 -4.39
C SER A 149 0.77 -15.22 -4.34
N LEU A 150 1.34 -14.98 -3.15
CA LEU A 150 2.70 -14.44 -3.00
C LEU A 150 3.72 -15.34 -3.71
N ILE A 151 3.66 -16.65 -3.48
CA ILE A 151 4.58 -17.63 -4.11
C ILE A 151 4.40 -17.63 -5.63
N ARG A 152 3.15 -17.60 -6.12
CA ARG A 152 2.86 -17.61 -7.56
C ARG A 152 3.33 -16.33 -8.24
N ILE A 153 3.09 -15.16 -7.62
CA ILE A 153 3.54 -13.86 -8.13
C ILE A 153 5.06 -13.82 -8.24
N GLU A 154 5.79 -14.19 -7.19
CA GLU A 154 7.26 -14.22 -7.21
C GLU A 154 7.79 -15.15 -8.31
N LYS A 155 7.23 -16.35 -8.41
CA LYS A 155 7.61 -17.32 -9.45
C LYS A 155 7.30 -16.78 -10.85
N ARG A 156 6.14 -16.15 -11.05
CA ARG A 156 5.75 -15.58 -12.34
C ARG A 156 6.64 -14.42 -12.73
N LEU A 157 6.90 -13.48 -11.83
CA LEU A 157 7.79 -12.34 -12.08
C LEU A 157 9.20 -12.78 -12.50
N ALA A 158 9.73 -13.84 -11.88
CA ALA A 158 11.04 -14.41 -12.23
C ALA A 158 11.06 -15.09 -13.61
N ALA A 159 9.91 -15.50 -14.15
CA ALA A 159 9.79 -16.20 -15.44
C ALA A 159 9.37 -15.28 -16.60
N LEU A 160 9.03 -14.01 -16.34
CA LEU A 160 8.54 -13.09 -17.37
C LEU A 160 9.63 -12.68 -18.36
N ILE A 161 9.25 -12.55 -19.63
CA ILE A 161 10.09 -12.04 -20.73
C ILE A 161 9.34 -10.91 -21.43
N PRO A 162 9.85 -9.67 -21.41
CA PRO A 162 11.00 -9.23 -20.63
C PRO A 162 10.71 -9.28 -19.12
N PRO A 163 11.75 -9.39 -18.27
CA PRO A 163 11.58 -9.30 -16.82
C PRO A 163 11.17 -7.87 -16.42
N PRO A 164 10.75 -7.64 -15.14
CA PRO A 164 10.62 -6.28 -14.61
C PRO A 164 11.91 -5.46 -14.80
N VAL A 165 11.79 -4.14 -14.89
CA VAL A 165 12.94 -3.21 -15.04
C VAL A 165 13.91 -3.33 -13.87
N ARG A 166 13.37 -3.56 -12.66
CA ARG A 166 14.12 -3.86 -11.42
C ARG A 166 13.45 -4.99 -10.65
N LYS A 167 14.10 -5.48 -9.59
CA LYS A 167 13.38 -6.27 -8.58
C LYS A 167 12.23 -5.41 -8.04
N LEU A 168 10.98 -5.83 -8.27
CA LEU A 168 9.81 -5.12 -7.75
C LEU A 168 9.79 -5.18 -6.23
N PRO A 169 9.75 -4.03 -5.53
CA PRO A 169 9.51 -4.02 -4.09
C PRO A 169 8.10 -4.54 -3.80
N ILE A 170 7.99 -5.52 -2.91
CA ILE A 170 6.71 -6.02 -2.41
C ILE A 170 6.38 -5.30 -1.12
N LEU A 171 5.22 -4.62 -1.09
CA LEU A 171 4.68 -4.02 0.12
C LEU A 171 3.55 -4.91 0.66
N ILE A 172 3.61 -5.23 1.96
CA ILE A 172 2.54 -5.97 2.66
C ILE A 172 2.05 -5.14 3.84
N GLY A 173 0.73 -5.00 3.96
CA GLY A 173 0.07 -4.32 5.07
C GLY A 173 -0.41 -5.29 6.16
N GLY A 174 -0.48 -4.77 7.40
CA GLY A 174 -1.13 -5.47 8.51
C GLY A 174 -0.21 -5.90 9.65
N THR A 175 -0.82 -6.14 10.81
CA THR A 175 -0.14 -6.42 12.09
C THR A 175 -0.53 -7.77 12.71
N GLY A 176 -1.30 -8.60 11.98
CA GLY A 176 -1.78 -9.90 12.47
C GLY A 176 -0.61 -10.86 12.77
N PRO A 177 -0.39 -11.25 14.05
CA PRO A 177 0.84 -11.96 14.44
C PRO A 177 0.94 -13.39 13.88
N LYS A 178 -0.19 -14.00 13.53
CA LYS A 178 -0.22 -15.40 13.05
C LYS A 178 -0.12 -15.55 11.53
N ARG A 179 -0.50 -14.53 10.76
CA ARG A 179 -0.56 -14.63 9.29
C ARG A 179 0.15 -13.44 8.62
N SER A 180 -0.21 -12.19 8.98
CA SER A 180 0.38 -11.01 8.31
C SER A 180 1.87 -10.87 8.59
N LEU A 181 2.31 -10.91 9.87
CA LEU A 181 3.73 -10.74 10.18
C LEU A 181 4.63 -11.85 9.62
N PRO A 182 4.25 -13.14 9.60
CA PRO A 182 5.01 -14.16 8.88
C PRO A 182 5.13 -13.91 7.37
N ALA A 183 4.05 -13.45 6.71
CA ALA A 183 4.08 -13.10 5.29
C ALA A 183 5.01 -11.89 5.04
N VAL A 184 4.92 -10.84 5.88
CA VAL A 184 5.84 -9.69 5.85
C VAL A 184 7.28 -10.15 5.96
N ALA A 185 7.62 -10.91 7.00
CA ALA A 185 8.97 -11.36 7.27
C ALA A 185 9.58 -12.19 6.13
N ARG A 186 8.73 -12.97 5.44
CA ARG A 186 9.17 -13.87 4.37
C ARG A 186 9.28 -13.18 3.00
N HIS A 187 8.33 -12.28 2.66
CA HIS A 187 8.15 -11.79 1.29
C HIS A 187 8.29 -10.28 1.12
N ALA A 188 8.03 -9.46 2.18
CA ALA A 188 7.97 -8.02 2.00
C ALA A 188 9.35 -7.37 1.91
N ASP A 189 9.45 -6.33 1.08
CA ASP A 189 10.52 -5.33 1.09
C ASP A 189 10.07 -4.08 1.86
N ILE A 190 8.74 -3.84 1.97
CA ILE A 190 8.14 -2.75 2.73
C ILE A 190 6.98 -3.32 3.58
N TRP A 191 6.94 -2.97 4.86
CA TRP A 191 5.85 -3.32 5.76
C TRP A 191 5.10 -2.08 6.20
N HIS A 192 3.80 -2.03 5.90
CA HIS A 192 2.93 -0.93 6.33
C HIS A 192 2.05 -1.35 7.52
N ALA A 193 2.15 -0.61 8.62
CA ALA A 193 1.45 -0.91 9.87
C ALA A 193 0.52 0.24 10.30
N PHE A 194 -0.77 -0.07 10.45
CA PHE A 194 -1.76 0.81 11.08
C PHE A 194 -1.89 0.42 12.54
N THR A 195 -1.17 1.08 13.45
CA THR A 195 -1.22 0.75 14.87
C THR A 195 -0.60 1.84 15.73
N ASP A 196 -0.81 1.79 17.06
CA ASP A 196 -0.08 2.65 18.00
C ASP A 196 1.41 2.29 18.08
N LEU A 197 2.20 3.18 18.67
CA LEU A 197 3.65 3.04 18.73
C LEU A 197 4.11 1.79 19.51
N ASP A 198 3.43 1.42 20.59
CA ASP A 198 3.85 0.28 21.40
C ASP A 198 3.52 -1.04 20.70
N ALA A 199 2.36 -1.14 20.05
CA ALA A 199 2.02 -2.29 19.22
C ALA A 199 2.92 -2.37 17.97
N PHE A 200 3.30 -1.21 17.40
CA PHE A 200 4.27 -1.16 16.32
C PHE A 200 5.62 -1.75 16.72
N ARG A 201 6.19 -1.31 17.85
CA ARG A 201 7.48 -1.83 18.37
C ARG A 201 7.45 -3.34 18.55
N ARG A 202 6.42 -3.86 19.26
CA ARG A 202 6.26 -5.32 19.42
C ARG A 202 6.16 -6.07 18.10
N SER A 203 5.43 -5.51 17.15
CA SER A 203 5.27 -6.13 15.81
C SER A 203 6.55 -6.05 15.00
N SER A 204 7.31 -4.96 15.10
CA SER A 204 8.60 -4.77 14.42
C SER A 204 9.64 -5.78 14.93
N ASP A 205 9.77 -5.91 16.27
CA ASP A 205 10.65 -6.92 16.87
C ASP A 205 10.26 -8.33 16.39
N ARG A 206 8.93 -8.60 16.31
CA ARG A 206 8.45 -9.89 15.82
C ARG A 206 8.76 -10.13 14.34
N VAL A 207 8.70 -9.10 13.51
CA VAL A 207 9.11 -9.19 12.09
C VAL A 207 10.61 -9.53 11.98
N ASP A 208 11.46 -8.91 12.81
CA ASP A 208 12.89 -9.18 12.79
C ASP A 208 13.18 -10.64 13.19
N GLU A 209 12.61 -11.12 14.30
CA GLU A 209 12.72 -12.52 14.71
C GLU A 209 12.27 -13.51 13.62
N LEU A 210 11.11 -13.24 13.00
CA LEU A 210 10.60 -14.10 11.95
C LEU A 210 11.45 -14.06 10.68
N ALA A 211 11.98 -12.89 10.29
CA ALA A 211 12.84 -12.75 9.13
C ALA A 211 14.10 -13.62 9.24
N GLU A 212 14.70 -13.67 10.42
CA GLU A 212 15.84 -14.55 10.71
C GLU A 212 15.49 -16.02 10.47
N THR A 213 14.28 -16.47 10.83
CA THR A 213 13.86 -17.87 10.59
C THR A 213 13.73 -18.20 9.10
N PHE A 214 13.53 -17.19 8.26
CA PHE A 214 13.49 -17.32 6.79
C PHE A 214 14.83 -17.00 6.12
N GLY A 215 15.91 -16.80 6.89
CA GLY A 215 17.24 -16.47 6.38
C GLY A 215 17.33 -15.04 5.81
N ARG A 216 16.43 -14.13 6.24
CA ARG A 216 16.43 -12.72 5.85
C ARG A 216 16.87 -11.82 7.01
N ASN A 217 17.43 -10.67 6.67
CA ASN A 217 17.69 -9.64 7.65
C ASN A 217 16.45 -8.73 7.78
N GLY A 218 15.84 -8.67 8.97
CA GLY A 218 14.68 -7.82 9.23
C GLY A 218 14.93 -6.34 8.96
N ALA A 219 16.15 -5.85 9.12
CA ALA A 219 16.56 -4.48 8.81
C ALA A 219 16.44 -4.13 7.30
N ASP A 220 16.39 -5.13 6.41
CA ASP A 220 16.18 -4.92 4.97
C ASP A 220 14.71 -4.62 4.62
N ILE A 221 13.78 -4.88 5.54
CA ILE A 221 12.36 -4.58 5.38
C ILE A 221 12.12 -3.13 5.83
N GLU A 222 11.73 -2.25 4.92
CA GLU A 222 11.39 -0.87 5.24
C GLU A 222 10.10 -0.81 6.08
N ARG A 223 10.12 -0.04 7.17
CA ARG A 223 8.96 0.17 8.05
C ARG A 223 8.19 1.40 7.59
N SER A 224 6.87 1.23 7.46
CA SER A 224 5.95 2.28 7.04
C SER A 224 4.76 2.41 7.99
N THR A 225 4.32 3.63 8.24
CA THR A 225 3.10 3.94 9.02
C THR A 225 2.44 5.22 8.54
N LEU A 226 1.27 5.53 9.12
CA LEU A 226 0.59 6.80 8.89
C LEU A 226 1.36 7.97 9.52
N TRP A 227 1.38 9.08 8.80
CA TRP A 227 1.67 10.38 9.35
C TRP A 227 0.48 10.89 10.17
N VAL A 228 0.71 11.34 11.38
CA VAL A 228 -0.29 11.99 12.24
C VAL A 228 0.10 13.45 12.50
N ASN A 229 1.32 13.66 12.98
CA ASN A 229 1.95 14.97 13.22
C ASN A 229 3.46 14.77 13.44
N ALA A 230 4.22 15.86 13.53
CA ALA A 230 5.67 15.81 13.68
C ALA A 230 6.13 15.04 14.93
N GLU A 231 5.52 15.28 16.10
CA GLU A 231 5.88 14.61 17.36
C GLU A 231 5.67 13.08 17.27
N GLY A 232 4.54 12.67 16.74
CA GLY A 232 4.25 11.24 16.50
C GLY A 232 5.22 10.62 15.50
N ALA A 233 5.54 11.34 14.42
CA ALA A 233 6.48 10.87 13.42
C ALA A 233 7.90 10.73 13.98
N ASP A 234 8.37 11.65 14.81
CA ASP A 234 9.67 11.55 15.48
C ASP A 234 9.74 10.29 16.37
N ALA A 235 8.65 9.99 17.09
CA ALA A 235 8.58 8.79 17.93
C ALA A 235 8.61 7.49 17.10
N PHE A 236 7.89 7.44 15.96
CA PHE A 236 7.92 6.30 15.04
C PHE A 236 9.26 6.20 14.29
N ARG A 237 9.86 7.33 13.89
CA ARG A 237 11.21 7.36 13.30
C ARG A 237 12.24 6.77 14.27
N ALA A 238 12.19 7.14 15.55
CA ALA A 238 13.04 6.57 16.58
C ALA A 238 12.80 5.06 16.80
N ALA A 239 11.62 4.54 16.44
CA ALA A 239 11.28 3.11 16.43
C ALA A 239 11.61 2.41 15.10
N GLY A 240 12.26 3.08 14.15
CA GLY A 240 12.74 2.49 12.90
C GLY A 240 11.84 2.69 11.67
N VAL A 241 10.78 3.48 11.77
CA VAL A 241 9.98 3.85 10.59
C VAL A 241 10.77 4.81 9.71
N SER A 242 10.74 4.56 8.41
CA SER A 242 11.36 5.43 7.39
C SER A 242 10.41 5.89 6.29
N LEU A 243 9.24 5.26 6.13
CA LEU A 243 8.23 5.66 5.15
C LEU A 243 6.95 6.11 5.88
N PHE A 244 6.63 7.40 5.79
CA PHE A 244 5.45 8.00 6.41
C PHE A 244 4.39 8.32 5.35
N GLN A 245 3.16 7.85 5.55
CA GLN A 245 2.08 7.99 4.58
C GLN A 245 1.01 8.95 5.10
N THR A 246 0.62 9.92 4.26
CA THR A 246 -0.59 10.74 4.45
C THR A 246 -1.65 10.40 3.40
N GLU A 247 -2.83 10.99 3.52
CA GLU A 247 -3.97 10.71 2.62
C GLU A 247 -4.54 11.99 2.02
N LEU A 248 -4.94 11.91 0.75
CA LEU A 248 -5.73 12.92 0.06
C LEU A 248 -7.04 12.32 -0.42
N THR A 249 -8.14 13.00 -0.17
CA THR A 249 -9.48 12.53 -0.53
C THR A 249 -10.25 13.57 -1.34
N ALA A 250 -11.20 13.11 -2.13
CA ALA A 250 -12.07 14.01 -2.90
C ALA A 250 -12.98 14.86 -2.02
N ASP A 251 -13.29 14.44 -0.78
CA ASP A 251 -14.19 15.14 0.13
C ASP A 251 -13.73 16.56 0.47
N ASN A 252 -12.42 16.80 0.43
CA ASN A 252 -11.82 18.12 0.62
C ASN A 252 -11.11 18.66 -0.63
N GLY A 253 -11.46 18.14 -1.81
CA GLY A 253 -10.89 18.57 -3.09
C GLY A 253 -9.39 18.20 -3.23
N TYR A 254 -8.93 17.14 -2.57
CA TYR A 254 -7.52 16.73 -2.55
C TYR A 254 -6.60 17.81 -1.98
N ASP A 255 -7.00 18.41 -0.86
CA ASP A 255 -6.20 19.44 -0.17
C ASP A 255 -4.79 18.92 0.18
N LEU A 256 -3.78 19.65 -0.27
CA LEU A 256 -2.37 19.29 -0.14
C LEU A 256 -1.74 19.70 1.20
N THR A 257 -2.50 20.27 2.13
CA THR A 257 -1.97 20.81 3.38
C THR A 257 -1.19 19.76 4.18
N SER A 258 -1.81 18.59 4.44
CA SER A 258 -1.15 17.51 5.18
C SER A 258 0.09 16.97 4.45
N LEU A 259 0.05 16.89 3.12
CA LEU A 259 1.22 16.48 2.34
C LEU A 259 2.37 17.49 2.47
N LYS A 260 2.09 18.79 2.42
CA LYS A 260 3.10 19.84 2.60
C LYS A 260 3.69 19.85 4.00
N GLU A 261 2.88 19.56 5.02
CA GLU A 261 3.35 19.45 6.41
C GLU A 261 4.35 18.31 6.58
N VAL A 262 4.05 17.11 6.09
CA VAL A 262 4.95 15.95 6.20
C VAL A 262 6.23 16.14 5.37
N LEU A 263 6.14 16.73 4.18
CA LEU A 263 7.31 17.07 3.35
C LEU A 263 8.21 18.09 4.07
N THR A 264 7.63 19.13 4.66
CA THR A 264 8.36 20.12 5.44
C THR A 264 9.07 19.48 6.64
N TRP A 265 8.41 18.57 7.35
CA TRP A 265 9.03 17.82 8.45
C TRP A 265 10.19 16.94 7.94
N ARG A 266 10.02 16.20 6.85
CA ARG A 266 11.09 15.39 6.24
C ARG A 266 12.32 16.22 5.91
N ASP A 267 12.13 17.38 5.30
CA ASP A 267 13.20 18.22 4.75
C ASP A 267 13.95 19.01 5.84
N ASN A 268 13.36 19.15 7.03
CA ASN A 268 13.97 19.84 8.19
C ASN A 268 14.60 18.89 9.22
N GLY A 269 14.43 17.57 9.10
CA GLY A 269 14.92 16.52 10.01
C GLY A 269 15.96 15.64 9.40
#